data_2c6556cdcb016c69aeec9e5c7bb3d0e7
#
_entry.id   2c6556cdcb016c69aeec9e5c7bb3d0e7
#
_cell.length_a   1.000
_cell.length_b   1.000
_cell.length_c   1.000
_cell.angle_alpha   90.00
_cell.angle_beta   90.00
_cell.angle_gamma   90.00
#
_symmetry.space_group_name_H-M   'P 1'
#
loop_
_entity.id
_entity.type
_entity.pdbx_description
1 polymer ?
#
loop_
_entity_poly.entity_id
_entity_poly.type
_entity_poly.pdbx_seq_one_letter_code
_entity_poly.pdbx_strand_id
1 'polypeptide(L)'
;MKSIKIHGKDYVLVNSRIKEFRSNPKYNDYGLKTKKTLDEWFEYTDKKTGEILQDNRVEFKCIITNASGKTVSNGTARELRSSSYINKTSHIENCETSAVGRALGFLGIGIDT
;
A
#
# COMPACT_ATOMS: atom_id res chain seq x y z
N MET A 1 17.01 8.31 4.25
CA MET A 1 15.55 8.08 4.42
C MET A 1 15.33 7.14 5.60
N LYS A 2 14.29 7.39 6.38
CA LYS A 2 14.01 6.59 7.56
C LYS A 2 13.67 5.15 7.20
N SER A 3 14.28 4.18 7.89
CA SER A 3 14.02 2.76 7.70
C SER A 3 13.91 2.04 9.04
N ILE A 4 13.34 0.85 9.01
CA ILE A 4 13.28 -0.06 10.17
C ILE A 4 13.85 -1.40 9.76
N LYS A 5 14.30 -2.19 10.73
CA LYS A 5 14.77 -3.54 10.48
C LYS A 5 13.66 -4.55 10.71
N ILE A 6 13.46 -5.43 9.72
CA ILE A 6 12.55 -6.55 9.80
C ILE A 6 13.32 -7.78 9.33
N HIS A 7 13.43 -8.78 10.21
CA HIS A 7 14.19 -10.00 9.92
C HIS A 7 15.63 -9.72 9.43
N GLY A 8 16.28 -8.70 10.04
CA GLY A 8 17.65 -8.34 9.69
C GLY A 8 17.83 -7.51 8.43
N LYS A 9 16.74 -7.19 7.73
CA LYS A 9 16.77 -6.35 6.52
C LYS A 9 16.22 -4.97 6.81
N ASP A 10 16.78 -3.97 6.12
CA ASP A 10 16.30 -2.60 6.21
C ASP A 10 15.09 -2.39 5.29
N TYR A 11 14.01 -1.84 5.85
CA TYR A 11 12.81 -1.47 5.11
C TYR A 11 12.55 0.02 5.26
N VAL A 12 12.43 0.72 4.14
CA VAL A 12 12.09 2.14 4.14
C VAL A 12 10.59 2.28 4.39
N LEU A 13 10.23 3.08 5.39
CA LEU A 13 8.83 3.32 5.73
C LEU A 13 8.12 4.09 4.61
N VAL A 14 6.85 3.78 4.39
CA VAL A 14 6.04 4.46 3.37
C VAL A 14 5.96 5.96 3.63
N ASN A 15 5.81 6.36 4.89
CA ASN A 15 5.77 7.79 5.24
C ASN A 15 7.05 8.52 4.83
N SER A 16 8.21 7.88 4.94
CA SER A 16 9.47 8.44 4.49
C SER A 16 9.49 8.63 2.97
N ARG A 17 8.94 7.68 2.23
CA ARG A 17 8.82 7.77 0.78
C ARG A 17 7.88 8.91 0.36
N ILE A 18 6.74 9.04 1.05
CA ILE A 18 5.78 10.12 0.80
C ILE A 18 6.44 11.48 1.07
N LYS A 19 7.16 11.61 2.18
CA LYS A 19 7.86 12.85 2.52
C LYS A 19 8.89 13.22 1.45
N GLU A 20 9.68 12.27 0.97
CA GLU A 20 10.63 12.50 -0.11
C GLU A 20 9.92 12.93 -1.39
N PHE A 21 8.84 12.26 -1.75
CA PHE A 21 8.05 12.60 -2.93
C PHE A 21 7.51 14.02 -2.88
N ARG A 22 7.04 14.46 -1.71
CA ARG A 22 6.47 15.80 -1.52
C ARG A 22 7.52 16.89 -1.42
N SER A 23 8.69 16.59 -0.88
CA SER A 23 9.73 17.60 -0.63
C SER A 23 10.78 17.72 -1.73
N ASN A 24 10.93 16.71 -2.57
CA ASN A 24 11.92 16.73 -3.64
C ASN A 24 11.41 17.54 -4.83
N PRO A 25 12.12 18.62 -5.25
CA PRO A 25 11.68 19.46 -6.37
C PRO A 25 11.46 18.70 -7.68
N LYS A 26 12.13 17.57 -7.87
CA LYS A 26 11.96 16.72 -9.04
C LYS A 26 10.50 16.31 -9.26
N TYR A 27 9.74 16.17 -8.18
CA TYR A 27 8.35 15.68 -8.21
C TYR A 27 7.31 16.77 -7.96
N ASN A 28 7.70 18.06 -8.03
CA ASN A 28 6.79 19.16 -7.69
C ASN A 28 5.45 19.12 -8.41
N ASP A 29 5.46 18.79 -9.69
CA ASP A 29 4.25 18.78 -10.53
C ASP A 29 3.71 17.36 -10.76
N TYR A 30 4.20 16.39 -10.01
CA TYR A 30 3.71 15.01 -10.09
C TYR A 30 2.42 14.87 -9.31
N GLY A 31 1.50 14.07 -9.85
CA GLY A 31 0.26 13.69 -9.17
C GLY A 31 0.34 12.30 -8.59
N LEU A 32 -0.37 12.10 -7.48
CA LEU A 32 -0.53 10.79 -6.87
C LEU A 32 -1.99 10.62 -6.50
N LYS A 33 -2.60 9.54 -6.93
CA LYS A 33 -3.97 9.22 -6.54
C LYS A 33 -4.10 7.74 -6.23
N THR A 34 -5.02 7.43 -5.33
CA THR A 34 -5.37 6.06 -4.99
C THR A 34 -6.79 5.77 -5.43
N LYS A 35 -7.06 4.51 -5.72
CA LYS A 35 -8.37 4.04 -6.08
C LYS A 35 -8.61 2.67 -5.45
N LYS A 36 -9.76 2.51 -4.79
CA LYS A 36 -10.18 1.20 -4.30
C LYS A 36 -10.77 0.43 -5.48
N THR A 37 -10.11 -0.63 -5.91
CA THR A 37 -10.47 -1.41 -7.09
C THR A 37 -11.25 -2.67 -6.77
N LEU A 38 -11.22 -3.10 -5.51
CA LEU A 38 -11.96 -4.27 -5.04
C LEU A 38 -12.36 -4.06 -3.59
N ASP A 39 -13.59 -4.45 -3.27
CA ASP A 39 -14.09 -4.46 -1.90
C ASP A 39 -15.18 -5.52 -1.85
N GLU A 40 -14.82 -6.72 -1.39
CA GLU A 40 -15.76 -7.84 -1.37
C GLU A 40 -15.78 -8.50 -0.01
N TRP A 41 -16.99 -8.82 0.45
CA TRP A 41 -17.22 -9.66 1.62
C TRP A 41 -17.49 -11.08 1.15
N PHE A 42 -16.94 -12.04 1.88
CA PHE A 42 -17.14 -13.45 1.55
C PHE A 42 -17.16 -14.28 2.83
N GLU A 43 -17.78 -15.46 2.74
CA GLU A 43 -17.82 -16.41 3.83
C GLU A 43 -16.72 -17.45 3.69
N TYR A 44 -16.22 -17.92 4.81
CA TYR A 44 -15.28 -19.03 4.85
C TYR A 44 -15.53 -19.86 6.10
N THR A 45 -15.10 -21.11 6.09
CA THR A 45 -15.21 -22.01 7.23
C THR A 45 -13.92 -22.04 8.00
N ASP A 46 -13.99 -21.73 9.31
CA ASP A 46 -12.82 -21.84 10.19
C ASP A 46 -12.46 -23.32 10.37
N LYS A 47 -11.25 -23.68 9.99
CA LYS A 47 -10.78 -25.08 10.05
C LYS A 47 -10.67 -25.61 11.47
N LYS A 48 -10.50 -24.74 12.47
CA LYS A 48 -10.35 -25.16 13.88
C LYS A 48 -11.69 -25.37 14.56
N THR A 49 -12.66 -24.50 14.27
CA THR A 49 -13.95 -24.47 15.00
C THR A 49 -15.11 -24.99 14.17
N GLY A 50 -14.96 -25.06 12.83
CA GLY A 50 -16.06 -25.39 11.93
C GLY A 50 -17.08 -24.29 11.75
N GLU A 51 -16.85 -23.11 12.36
CA GLU A 51 -17.77 -21.97 12.24
C GLU A 51 -17.67 -21.34 10.86
N ILE A 52 -18.81 -20.83 10.40
CA ILE A 52 -18.87 -20.01 9.18
C ILE A 52 -18.64 -18.56 9.61
N LEU A 53 -17.57 -17.97 9.10
CA LEU A 53 -17.15 -16.60 9.39
C LEU A 53 -17.16 -15.77 8.12
N GLN A 54 -17.16 -14.45 8.30
CA GLN A 54 -17.09 -13.51 7.19
C GLN A 54 -15.74 -12.79 7.20
N ASP A 55 -15.22 -12.52 6.01
CA ASP A 55 -14.01 -11.74 5.83
C ASP A 55 -14.23 -10.71 4.73
N ASN A 56 -13.36 -9.72 4.70
CA ASN A 56 -13.41 -8.66 3.70
C ASN A 56 -12.05 -8.58 2.99
N ARG A 57 -12.09 -8.63 1.67
CA ARG A 57 -10.92 -8.45 0.82
C ARG A 57 -11.02 -7.10 0.12
N VAL A 58 -9.99 -6.27 0.28
CA VAL A 58 -9.89 -4.98 -0.43
C VAL A 58 -8.64 -4.95 -1.28
N GLU A 59 -8.71 -4.21 -2.38
CA GLU A 59 -7.59 -3.92 -3.25
C GLU A 59 -7.55 -2.43 -3.52
N PHE A 60 -6.34 -1.86 -3.43
CA PHE A 60 -6.09 -0.48 -3.82
C PHE A 60 -5.05 -0.43 -4.91
N LYS A 61 -5.22 0.53 -5.81
CA LYS A 61 -4.24 0.90 -6.82
C LYS A 61 -3.82 2.34 -6.59
N CYS A 62 -2.51 2.58 -6.59
CA CYS A 62 -1.95 3.93 -6.57
C CYS A 62 -1.35 4.22 -7.93
N ILE A 63 -1.67 5.40 -8.47
CA ILE A 63 -1.20 5.85 -9.79
C ILE A 63 -0.44 7.14 -9.57
N ILE A 64 0.79 7.21 -10.12
CA ILE A 64 1.61 8.41 -10.11
C ILE A 64 1.76 8.91 -11.53
N THR A 65 1.49 10.20 -11.71
CA THR A 65 1.61 10.88 -13.01
C THR A 65 2.70 11.93 -12.94
N ASN A 66 3.37 12.18 -14.07
CA ASN A 66 4.35 13.25 -14.17
C ASN A 66 3.66 14.59 -14.47
N ALA A 67 4.46 15.65 -14.65
CA ALA A 67 3.95 16.99 -14.91
C ALA A 67 3.08 17.10 -16.16
N SER A 68 3.29 16.23 -17.16
CA SER A 68 2.46 16.22 -18.37
C SER A 68 1.21 15.35 -18.25
N GLY A 69 0.95 14.77 -17.07
CA GLY A 69 -0.20 13.92 -16.84
C GLY A 69 -0.03 12.46 -17.27
N LYS A 70 1.18 12.09 -17.69
CA LYS A 70 1.48 10.71 -18.08
C LYS A 70 1.71 9.85 -16.85
N THR A 71 1.13 8.65 -16.82
CA THR A 71 1.40 7.67 -15.75
C THR A 71 2.84 7.19 -15.85
N VAL A 72 3.59 7.37 -14.77
CA VAL A 72 5.01 6.98 -14.70
C VAL A 72 5.25 5.85 -13.70
N SER A 73 4.29 5.58 -12.83
CA SER A 73 4.37 4.47 -11.88
C SER A 73 3.00 4.10 -11.38
N ASN A 74 2.86 2.85 -10.96
CA ASN A 74 1.67 2.41 -10.23
C ASN A 74 2.05 1.29 -9.27
N GLY A 75 1.20 1.08 -8.27
CA GLY A 75 1.35 0.00 -7.30
C GLY A 75 -0.02 -0.51 -6.89
N THR A 76 -0.12 -1.80 -6.67
CA THR A 76 -1.37 -2.45 -6.26
C THR A 76 -1.11 -3.25 -4.99
N ALA A 77 -2.07 -3.23 -4.07
CA ALA A 77 -2.02 -4.01 -2.84
C ALA A 77 -3.39 -4.61 -2.55
N ARG A 78 -3.39 -5.79 -1.94
CA ARG A 78 -4.59 -6.45 -1.41
C ARG A 78 -4.39 -6.74 0.05
N GLU A 79 -5.47 -6.63 0.83
CA GLU A 79 -5.49 -6.97 2.24
C GLU A 79 -6.76 -7.70 2.61
N LEU A 80 -6.63 -8.64 3.53
CA LEU A 80 -7.76 -9.30 4.19
C LEU A 80 -7.94 -8.70 5.57
N ARG A 81 -9.18 -8.40 5.95
CA ARG A 81 -9.49 -7.88 7.28
C ARG A 81 -9.01 -8.83 8.39
N SER A 82 -9.07 -10.13 8.15
CA SER A 82 -8.70 -11.14 9.14
C SER A 82 -7.20 -11.48 9.15
N SER A 83 -6.38 -10.94 8.25
CA SER A 83 -4.98 -11.36 8.09
C SER A 83 -4.09 -11.04 9.28
N SER A 84 -4.48 -10.05 10.11
CA SER A 84 -3.77 -9.72 11.34
C SER A 84 -4.70 -9.02 12.30
N TYR A 85 -4.28 -8.90 13.57
CA TYR A 85 -5.04 -8.16 14.57
C TYR A 85 -5.22 -6.70 14.16
N ILE A 86 -4.17 -6.08 13.62
CA ILE A 86 -4.21 -4.69 13.17
C ILE A 86 -5.18 -4.54 12.00
N ASN A 87 -5.23 -5.50 11.08
CA ASN A 87 -6.11 -5.44 9.92
C ASN A 87 -7.59 -5.56 10.28
N LYS A 88 -7.96 -6.10 11.44
CA LYS A 88 -9.36 -6.15 11.86
C LYS A 88 -10.01 -4.77 11.91
N THR A 89 -9.23 -3.74 12.19
CA THR A 89 -9.72 -2.36 12.30
C THR A 89 -9.16 -1.41 11.26
N SER A 90 -8.06 -1.75 10.61
CA SER A 90 -7.29 -0.83 9.76
C SER A 90 -6.88 -1.42 8.42
N HIS A 91 -7.55 -2.50 7.97
CA HIS A 91 -7.13 -3.17 6.74
C HIS A 91 -7.25 -2.28 5.50
N ILE A 92 -8.24 -1.40 5.46
CA ILE A 92 -8.45 -0.49 4.33
C ILE A 92 -7.30 0.51 4.24
N GLU A 93 -6.99 1.20 5.35
CA GLU A 93 -5.89 2.16 5.38
C GLU A 93 -4.54 1.49 5.12
N ASN A 94 -4.32 0.31 5.68
CA ASN A 94 -3.09 -0.45 5.46
C ASN A 94 -2.94 -0.85 4.00
N CYS A 95 -4.04 -1.23 3.35
CA CYS A 95 -4.04 -1.59 1.94
C CYS A 95 -3.69 -0.38 1.07
N GLU A 96 -4.32 0.76 1.31
CA GLU A 96 -4.05 2.00 0.58
C GLU A 96 -2.59 2.43 0.76
N THR A 97 -2.09 2.42 2.00
CA THR A 97 -0.70 2.78 2.31
C THR A 97 0.29 1.84 1.59
N SER A 98 0.00 0.55 1.56
CA SER A 98 0.83 -0.41 0.85
C SER A 98 0.87 -0.16 -0.64
N ALA A 99 -0.27 0.19 -1.25
CA ALA A 99 -0.32 0.53 -2.67
C ALA A 99 0.52 1.77 -2.97
N VAL A 100 0.44 2.80 -2.13
CA VAL A 100 1.24 4.02 -2.25
C VAL A 100 2.73 3.68 -2.13
N GLY A 101 3.11 2.89 -1.14
CA GLY A 101 4.50 2.51 -0.93
C GLY A 101 5.09 1.78 -2.13
N ARG A 102 4.33 0.89 -2.74
CA ARG A 102 4.75 0.16 -3.94
C ARG A 102 4.92 1.08 -5.14
N ALA A 103 3.98 1.99 -5.37
CA ALA A 103 4.06 2.93 -6.48
C ALA A 103 5.28 3.85 -6.33
N LEU A 104 5.54 4.36 -5.13
CA LEU A 104 6.71 5.21 -4.86
C LEU A 104 8.01 4.42 -5.00
N GLY A 105 8.03 3.16 -4.56
CA GLY A 105 9.18 2.27 -4.74
C GLY A 105 9.49 2.02 -6.21
N PHE A 106 8.48 1.73 -7.02
CA PHE A 106 8.66 1.54 -8.47
C PHE A 106 9.10 2.82 -9.17
N LEU A 107 8.73 3.99 -8.64
CA LEU A 107 9.21 5.27 -9.15
C LEU A 107 10.70 5.48 -8.84
N GLY A 108 11.26 4.73 -7.90
CA GLY A 108 12.67 4.79 -7.51
C GLY A 108 12.93 5.39 -6.14
N ILE A 109 11.89 5.69 -5.38
CA ILE A 109 12.04 6.29 -4.05
C ILE A 109 12.20 5.20 -3.00
N GLY A 110 13.28 5.25 -2.25
CA GLY A 110 13.52 4.33 -1.13
C GLY A 110 14.01 2.95 -1.54
N ILE A 111 14.67 2.83 -2.70
CA ILE A 111 15.19 1.56 -3.22
C ILE A 111 16.70 1.56 -3.44
N ASP A 112 17.38 2.51 -2.87
CA ASP A 112 18.79 2.79 -3.08
C ASP A 112 19.73 1.89 -2.26
N THR A 113 19.47 0.63 -2.21
CA THR A 113 20.27 -0.33 -1.47
C THR A 113 21.19 -1.16 -2.33
#